data_ce55a10668bc6a8aa69a9b747978ddcb
#
_entry.id   ce55a10668bc6a8aa69a9b747978ddcb
#
_cell.length_a   1.000
_cell.length_b   1.000
_cell.length_c   1.000
_cell.angle_alpha   90.00
_cell.angle_beta   90.00
_cell.angle_gamma   90.00
#
_symmetry.space_group_name_H-M   'P 1'
#
loop_
_entity.id
_entity.type
_entity.pdbx_description
1 polymer ?
#
loop_
_entity_poly.entity_id
_entity_poly.type
_entity_poly.pdbx_seq_one_letter_code
_entity_poly.pdbx_strand_id
1 'polypeptide(L)'
;MKKQILRAVFLSFSLLFIGLANIAAQEGDSKAVAGGGVMVKGWTGKIDAKEQTAGLTLNSAKLSQDGKALHVTTGPATTYWNPKNVAKGDYTVSATFLEPKYMSLNDHPHPYGIVIGGSDLGTDQESYLYCAAYGNGTYIVRGFGPKPFQMGGRAPAKDDAVAKAAGVGQPVTQLIAVTVKGDKVSCSINNKVVATFDKSAVVAAGKLKSTDGVYGIRFAHNTDATVTGLKVTKAK
;
A
#
# COMPACT_ATOMS: atom_id res chain seq x y z
N MET A 1 70.35 -52.04 -6.83
CA MET A 1 69.38 -51.32 -7.69
C MET A 1 67.97 -51.43 -7.10
N LYS A 2 67.56 -50.41 -6.34
CA LYS A 2 66.19 -50.33 -5.77
C LYS A 2 65.55 -49.07 -6.29
N LYS A 3 64.52 -49.20 -7.13
CA LYS A 3 63.70 -48.11 -7.66
C LYS A 3 62.72 -47.64 -6.56
N GLN A 4 62.80 -46.42 -6.13
CA GLN A 4 61.80 -45.80 -5.29
C GLN A 4 60.71 -45.20 -6.19
N ILE A 5 59.47 -45.61 -5.98
CA ILE A 5 58.29 -45.06 -6.65
C ILE A 5 57.73 -43.94 -5.74
N LEU A 6 57.85 -42.71 -6.25
CA LEU A 6 57.32 -41.49 -5.58
C LEU A 6 55.80 -41.45 -5.89
N ARG A 7 54.96 -41.63 -4.85
CA ARG A 7 53.51 -41.45 -4.94
C ARG A 7 53.19 -39.99 -4.67
N ALA A 8 52.79 -39.25 -5.71
CA ALA A 8 52.20 -37.92 -5.55
C ALA A 8 50.77 -38.06 -5.03
N VAL A 9 50.47 -37.49 -3.85
CA VAL A 9 49.15 -37.31 -3.30
C VAL A 9 48.59 -36.00 -3.80
N PHE A 10 47.62 -36.03 -4.70
CA PHE A 10 46.84 -34.88 -5.09
C PHE A 10 45.79 -34.60 -4.02
N LEU A 11 45.96 -33.53 -3.26
CA LEU A 11 44.99 -33.00 -2.34
C LEU A 11 44.01 -32.14 -3.13
N SER A 12 42.84 -32.67 -3.46
CA SER A 12 41.76 -31.91 -4.08
C SER A 12 41.09 -31.01 -3.02
N PHE A 13 41.37 -29.71 -3.10
CA PHE A 13 40.70 -28.70 -2.28
C PHE A 13 39.33 -28.37 -2.95
N SER A 14 38.26 -29.02 -2.50
CA SER A 14 36.90 -28.68 -2.89
C SER A 14 36.49 -27.36 -2.22
N LEU A 15 36.54 -26.26 -2.94
CA LEU A 15 35.92 -25.00 -2.52
C LEU A 15 34.40 -25.17 -2.52
N LEU A 16 33.85 -25.28 -1.32
CA LEU A 16 32.41 -25.22 -1.10
C LEU A 16 31.97 -23.75 -1.26
N PHE A 17 31.49 -23.37 -2.43
CA PHE A 17 30.78 -22.12 -2.63
C PHE A 17 29.44 -22.21 -1.88
N ILE A 18 29.39 -21.68 -0.65
CA ILE A 18 28.14 -21.39 0.04
C ILE A 18 27.54 -20.18 -0.67
N GLY A 19 26.68 -20.41 -1.65
CA GLY A 19 25.84 -19.41 -2.24
C GLY A 19 24.95 -18.82 -1.15
N LEU A 20 25.20 -17.58 -0.73
CA LEU A 20 24.26 -16.78 0.02
C LEU A 20 23.03 -16.57 -0.88
N ALA A 21 22.07 -17.49 -0.78
CA ALA A 21 20.74 -17.26 -1.29
C ALA A 21 20.19 -16.04 -0.54
N ASN A 22 20.06 -14.90 -1.23
CA ASN A 22 19.23 -13.81 -0.77
C ASN A 22 17.82 -14.39 -0.63
N ILE A 23 17.41 -14.70 0.60
CA ILE A 23 16.02 -14.91 0.95
C ILE A 23 15.39 -13.51 0.90
N ALA A 24 15.09 -13.04 -0.32
CA ALA A 24 14.01 -12.09 -0.49
C ALA A 24 12.78 -12.83 0.04
N ALA A 25 12.20 -12.35 1.15
CA ALA A 25 10.91 -12.84 1.60
C ALA A 25 10.00 -12.80 0.38
N GLN A 26 9.59 -13.97 -0.10
CA GLN A 26 8.69 -14.12 -1.23
C GLN A 26 7.36 -13.59 -0.69
N GLU A 27 7.02 -12.34 -1.04
CA GLU A 27 5.67 -11.82 -0.81
C GLU A 27 4.73 -12.83 -1.46
N GLY A 28 3.81 -13.39 -0.68
CA GLY A 28 2.89 -14.41 -1.16
C GLY A 28 2.19 -13.89 -2.42
N ASP A 29 2.06 -14.74 -3.44
CA ASP A 29 1.48 -14.36 -4.72
C ASP A 29 0.06 -13.80 -4.55
N SER A 30 -0.22 -12.72 -5.28
CA SER A 30 -1.56 -12.13 -5.32
C SER A 30 -2.56 -13.12 -5.90
N LYS A 31 -3.67 -13.34 -5.17
CA LYS A 31 -4.71 -14.31 -5.56
C LYS A 31 -5.88 -13.58 -6.21
N ALA A 32 -6.25 -13.95 -7.44
CA ALA A 32 -7.41 -13.36 -8.09
C ALA A 32 -8.71 -13.60 -7.29
N VAL A 33 -9.52 -12.55 -7.14
CA VAL A 33 -10.82 -12.59 -6.45
C VAL A 33 -11.89 -13.07 -7.43
N ALA A 34 -12.65 -14.08 -7.06
CA ALA A 34 -13.76 -14.57 -7.86
C ALA A 34 -14.86 -13.49 -7.96
N GLY A 35 -15.42 -13.29 -9.18
CA GLY A 35 -16.44 -12.27 -9.43
C GLY A 35 -15.93 -10.85 -9.17
N GLY A 36 -14.66 -10.60 -9.46
CA GLY A 36 -14.03 -9.29 -9.29
C GLY A 36 -14.52 -8.24 -10.27
N GLY A 37 -14.00 -7.04 -10.13
CA GLY A 37 -14.32 -5.86 -10.91
C GLY A 37 -14.78 -4.69 -10.05
N VAL A 38 -15.01 -3.54 -10.68
CA VAL A 38 -15.51 -2.33 -10.03
C VAL A 38 -17.03 -2.24 -10.26
N MET A 39 -17.80 -2.51 -9.21
CA MET A 39 -19.27 -2.57 -9.24
C MET A 39 -19.94 -1.30 -8.70
N VAL A 40 -19.14 -0.27 -8.37
CA VAL A 40 -19.64 1.00 -7.82
C VAL A 40 -19.68 2.05 -8.92
N LYS A 41 -20.87 2.60 -9.18
CA LYS A 41 -21.09 3.58 -10.25
C LYS A 41 -20.17 4.80 -10.12
N GLY A 42 -19.46 5.11 -11.21
CA GLY A 42 -18.54 6.25 -11.28
C GLY A 42 -17.17 6.01 -10.65
N TRP A 43 -16.94 4.86 -10.05
CA TRP A 43 -15.61 4.46 -9.58
C TRP A 43 -14.84 3.71 -10.66
N THR A 44 -13.54 3.79 -10.55
CA THR A 44 -12.58 3.01 -11.34
C THR A 44 -11.37 2.68 -10.45
N GLY A 45 -10.39 1.97 -11.00
CA GLY A 45 -9.18 1.61 -10.27
C GLY A 45 -8.05 1.23 -11.20
N LYS A 46 -6.88 1.05 -10.60
CA LYS A 46 -5.69 0.49 -11.26
C LYS A 46 -4.96 -0.42 -10.27
N ILE A 47 -4.55 -1.58 -10.74
CA ILE A 47 -3.65 -2.48 -10.02
C ILE A 47 -2.21 -2.06 -10.26
N ASP A 48 -1.31 -2.43 -9.38
CA ASP A 48 0.11 -2.11 -9.51
C ASP A 48 0.72 -2.77 -10.77
N ALA A 49 1.69 -2.10 -11.39
CA ALA A 49 2.33 -2.58 -12.64
C ALA A 49 2.98 -3.97 -12.48
N LYS A 50 3.55 -4.27 -11.30
CA LYS A 50 4.09 -5.60 -10.98
C LYS A 50 3.02 -6.69 -11.09
N GLU A 51 1.81 -6.40 -10.61
CA GLU A 51 0.67 -7.32 -10.65
C GLU A 51 0.13 -7.52 -12.07
N GLN A 52 0.13 -6.43 -12.87
CA GLN A 52 -0.21 -6.52 -14.30
C GLN A 52 0.77 -7.41 -15.05
N THR A 53 2.07 -7.29 -14.76
CA THR A 53 3.11 -8.14 -15.35
C THR A 53 2.93 -9.61 -14.98
N ALA A 54 2.37 -9.90 -13.81
CA ALA A 54 1.98 -11.25 -13.38
C ALA A 54 0.68 -11.76 -14.02
N GLY A 55 0.08 -11.01 -14.96
CA GLY A 55 -1.14 -11.39 -15.67
C GLY A 55 -2.44 -11.07 -14.96
N LEU A 56 -2.38 -10.39 -13.80
CA LEU A 56 -3.58 -9.95 -13.09
C LEU A 56 -4.16 -8.68 -13.73
N THR A 57 -5.44 -8.45 -13.51
CA THR A 57 -6.18 -7.30 -14.04
C THR A 57 -7.01 -6.66 -12.91
N LEU A 58 -7.65 -5.52 -13.20
CA LEU A 58 -8.58 -4.92 -12.25
C LEU A 58 -9.74 -5.86 -11.87
N ASN A 59 -10.11 -6.80 -12.76
CA ASN A 59 -11.11 -7.84 -12.47
C ASN A 59 -10.58 -8.94 -11.53
N SER A 60 -9.28 -8.93 -11.21
CA SER A 60 -8.71 -9.80 -10.18
C SER A 60 -8.85 -9.23 -8.76
N ALA A 61 -9.43 -8.03 -8.63
CA ALA A 61 -9.81 -7.40 -7.36
C ALA A 61 -11.28 -6.98 -7.44
N LYS A 62 -11.93 -6.72 -6.31
CA LYS A 62 -13.35 -6.39 -6.24
C LYS A 62 -13.57 -5.11 -5.46
N LEU A 63 -14.32 -4.17 -6.04
CA LEU A 63 -14.92 -3.04 -5.36
C LEU A 63 -16.43 -3.12 -5.51
N SER A 64 -17.14 -3.28 -4.42
CA SER A 64 -18.60 -3.29 -4.34
C SER A 64 -19.11 -2.30 -3.31
N GLN A 65 -20.40 -2.11 -3.23
CA GLN A 65 -21.05 -1.21 -2.29
C GLN A 65 -22.18 -1.95 -1.57
N ASP A 66 -22.22 -1.81 -0.25
CA ASP A 66 -23.33 -2.23 0.61
C ASP A 66 -23.84 -1.04 1.40
N GLY A 67 -25.05 -0.58 1.08
CA GLY A 67 -25.58 0.66 1.62
C GLY A 67 -24.67 1.86 1.30
N LYS A 68 -24.10 2.47 2.34
CA LYS A 68 -23.13 3.58 2.21
C LYS A 68 -21.66 3.13 2.36
N ALA A 69 -21.41 1.86 2.62
CA ALA A 69 -20.08 1.30 2.76
C ALA A 69 -19.55 0.81 1.42
N LEU A 70 -18.27 1.08 1.14
CA LEU A 70 -17.55 0.41 0.07
C LEU A 70 -16.96 -0.88 0.65
N HIS A 71 -17.08 -1.98 -0.05
CA HIS A 71 -16.42 -3.23 0.29
C HIS A 71 -15.35 -3.54 -0.75
N VAL A 72 -14.12 -3.70 -0.28
CA VAL A 72 -12.94 -3.96 -1.10
C VAL A 72 -12.36 -5.32 -0.72
N THR A 73 -12.21 -6.18 -1.72
CA THR A 73 -11.42 -7.41 -1.59
C THR A 73 -10.38 -7.38 -2.70
N THR A 74 -9.10 -7.31 -2.34
CA THR A 74 -8.02 -7.31 -3.32
C THR A 74 -7.39 -8.69 -3.45
N GLY A 75 -7.14 -9.09 -4.71
CA GLY A 75 -6.11 -10.04 -5.03
C GLY A 75 -4.82 -9.26 -5.28
N PRO A 76 -4.70 -8.50 -6.39
CA PRO A 76 -3.60 -7.57 -6.61
C PRO A 76 -3.74 -6.30 -5.75
N ALA A 77 -2.59 -5.67 -5.44
CA ALA A 77 -2.58 -4.33 -4.84
C ALA A 77 -3.26 -3.32 -5.78
N THR A 78 -4.25 -2.59 -5.26
CA THR A 78 -5.16 -1.78 -6.07
C THR A 78 -5.41 -0.41 -5.47
N THR A 79 -5.42 0.60 -6.32
CA THR A 79 -5.90 1.95 -6.00
C THR A 79 -7.24 2.17 -6.67
N TYR A 80 -8.23 2.65 -5.91
CA TYR A 80 -9.59 2.96 -6.40
C TYR A 80 -9.92 4.42 -6.19
N TRP A 81 -10.60 5.03 -7.15
CA TRP A 81 -11.06 6.42 -7.09
C TRP A 81 -12.33 6.64 -7.89
N ASN A 82 -13.06 7.69 -7.54
CA ASN A 82 -14.05 8.29 -8.41
C ASN A 82 -13.44 9.58 -8.98
N PRO A 83 -13.37 9.81 -10.30
CA PRO A 83 -12.79 11.02 -10.88
C PRO A 83 -13.46 12.33 -10.43
N LYS A 84 -14.69 12.26 -9.90
CA LYS A 84 -15.40 13.40 -9.33
C LYS A 84 -14.96 13.74 -7.90
N ASN A 85 -14.25 12.84 -7.23
CA ASN A 85 -13.71 13.05 -5.89
C ASN A 85 -12.45 13.91 -5.96
N VAL A 86 -12.59 15.22 -5.99
CA VAL A 86 -11.49 16.17 -6.11
C VAL A 86 -11.36 16.99 -4.83
N ALA A 87 -10.14 17.13 -4.33
CA ALA A 87 -9.78 18.00 -3.21
C ALA A 87 -8.82 19.09 -3.69
N LYS A 88 -8.98 20.32 -3.18
CA LYS A 88 -8.15 21.49 -3.55
C LYS A 88 -7.90 22.43 -2.37
N GLY A 89 -6.73 23.07 -2.36
CA GLY A 89 -6.34 24.02 -1.33
C GLY A 89 -6.09 23.37 0.02
N ASP A 90 -6.67 23.93 1.07
CA ASP A 90 -6.59 23.40 2.44
C ASP A 90 -7.77 22.47 2.72
N TYR A 91 -7.51 21.18 2.87
CA TYR A 91 -8.55 20.17 3.04
C TYR A 91 -8.10 19.01 3.95
N THR A 92 -9.06 18.23 4.41
CA THR A 92 -8.87 16.93 5.02
C THR A 92 -9.69 15.88 4.27
N VAL A 93 -9.05 14.81 3.78
CA VAL A 93 -9.72 13.60 3.30
C VAL A 93 -9.66 12.56 4.39
N SER A 94 -10.79 11.95 4.72
CA SER A 94 -10.87 10.93 5.78
C SER A 94 -11.82 9.81 5.43
N ALA A 95 -11.58 8.62 5.99
CA ALA A 95 -12.47 7.47 5.97
C ALA A 95 -12.17 6.52 7.13
N THR A 96 -13.17 5.73 7.53
CA THR A 96 -13.01 4.62 8.46
C THR A 96 -12.89 3.33 7.68
N PHE A 97 -11.85 2.55 7.99
CA PHE A 97 -11.57 1.25 7.42
C PHE A 97 -11.81 0.18 8.51
N LEU A 98 -12.56 -0.84 8.18
CA LEU A 98 -12.74 -2.04 9.01
C LEU A 98 -12.23 -3.24 8.23
N GLU A 99 -11.15 -3.84 8.69
CA GLU A 99 -10.71 -5.17 8.28
C GLU A 99 -11.38 -6.19 9.21
N PRO A 100 -12.40 -6.92 8.75
CA PRO A 100 -13.23 -7.75 9.64
C PRO A 100 -12.50 -9.00 10.14
N LYS A 101 -11.51 -9.47 9.37
CA LYS A 101 -10.72 -10.65 9.67
C LYS A 101 -9.26 -10.40 9.33
N TYR A 102 -8.55 -9.76 10.25
CA TYR A 102 -7.14 -9.41 10.08
C TYR A 102 -6.29 -10.59 9.61
N MET A 103 -5.54 -10.40 8.52
CA MET A 103 -4.68 -11.42 7.91
C MET A 103 -5.40 -12.70 7.46
N SER A 104 -6.71 -12.67 7.19
CA SER A 104 -7.43 -13.87 6.72
C SER A 104 -7.05 -14.33 5.32
N LEU A 105 -6.49 -13.43 4.50
CA LEU A 105 -6.08 -13.70 3.12
C LEU A 105 -4.55 -13.71 2.94
N ASN A 106 -3.79 -13.42 4.00
CA ASN A 106 -2.34 -13.31 4.01
C ASN A 106 -1.72 -13.96 5.23
N ASP A 107 -0.43 -14.28 5.14
CA ASP A 107 0.42 -14.76 6.23
C ASP A 107 1.18 -13.62 6.95
N HIS A 108 1.07 -12.39 6.45
CA HIS A 108 1.66 -11.18 7.03
C HIS A 108 0.73 -9.95 6.85
N PRO A 109 0.92 -8.88 7.65
CA PRO A 109 0.06 -7.70 7.62
C PRO A 109 0.16 -6.93 6.30
N HIS A 110 -0.98 -6.47 5.80
CA HIS A 110 -1.07 -5.63 4.61
C HIS A 110 -1.77 -4.31 4.91
N PRO A 111 -1.32 -3.18 4.30
CA PRO A 111 -1.88 -1.87 4.58
C PRO A 111 -3.03 -1.50 3.66
N TYR A 112 -3.89 -0.63 4.18
CA TYR A 112 -4.93 0.07 3.45
C TYR A 112 -5.02 1.52 3.93
N GLY A 113 -5.50 2.42 3.05
CA GLY A 113 -5.56 3.82 3.43
C GLY A 113 -6.10 4.80 2.39
N ILE A 114 -5.86 6.07 2.67
CA ILE A 114 -6.33 7.22 1.91
C ILE A 114 -5.30 7.64 0.87
N VAL A 115 -5.79 7.95 -0.32
CA VAL A 115 -5.05 8.55 -1.44
C VAL A 115 -5.43 10.01 -1.60
N ILE A 116 -4.45 10.89 -1.83
CA ILE A 116 -4.64 12.31 -2.16
C ILE A 116 -3.76 12.74 -3.33
N GLY A 117 -4.05 13.91 -3.92
CA GLY A 117 -3.24 14.54 -4.95
C GLY A 117 -3.15 13.72 -6.23
N GLY A 118 -4.15 12.89 -6.49
CA GLY A 118 -4.18 12.02 -7.65
C GLY A 118 -4.21 12.80 -8.95
N SER A 119 -3.21 12.56 -9.82
CA SER A 119 -3.08 13.09 -11.16
C SER A 119 -2.72 11.98 -12.13
N ASP A 120 -3.26 12.04 -13.35
CA ASP A 120 -3.06 11.05 -14.42
C ASP A 120 -3.33 9.60 -13.98
N LEU A 121 -4.24 9.43 -13.02
CA LEU A 121 -4.58 8.13 -12.45
C LEU A 121 -5.04 7.15 -13.54
N GLY A 122 -4.60 5.92 -13.45
CA GLY A 122 -4.87 4.88 -14.44
C GLY A 122 -3.87 4.82 -15.59
N THR A 123 -2.93 5.76 -15.68
CA THR A 123 -1.85 5.78 -16.68
C THR A 123 -0.50 5.41 -16.06
N ASP A 124 0.54 5.27 -16.87
CA ASP A 124 1.91 5.06 -16.40
C ASP A 124 2.57 6.35 -15.88
N GLN A 125 1.89 7.50 -16.02
CA GLN A 125 2.31 8.81 -15.53
C GLN A 125 1.57 9.23 -14.26
N GLU A 126 0.86 8.29 -13.62
CA GLU A 126 0.10 8.58 -12.41
C GLU A 126 0.98 9.08 -11.28
N SER A 127 0.46 10.05 -10.55
CA SER A 127 1.06 10.46 -9.29
C SER A 127 0.01 10.60 -8.20
N TYR A 128 0.32 10.15 -7.00
CA TYR A 128 -0.51 10.30 -5.80
C TYR A 128 0.30 9.98 -4.53
N LEU A 129 -0.13 10.53 -3.39
CA LEU A 129 0.34 10.18 -2.07
C LEU A 129 -0.70 9.33 -1.36
N TYR A 130 -0.28 8.38 -0.54
CA TYR A 130 -1.18 7.66 0.34
C TYR A 130 -0.63 7.50 1.76
N CYS A 131 -1.52 7.61 2.74
CA CYS A 131 -1.30 7.28 4.13
C CYS A 131 -2.08 6.00 4.41
N ALA A 132 -1.40 4.96 4.88
CA ALA A 132 -2.00 3.65 5.09
C ALA A 132 -1.59 3.02 6.42
N ALA A 133 -2.53 2.35 7.06
CA ALA A 133 -2.34 1.62 8.31
C ALA A 133 -2.34 0.12 8.06
N TYR A 134 -1.60 -0.59 8.91
CA TYR A 134 -1.63 -2.04 9.05
C TYR A 134 -2.39 -2.42 10.34
N GLY A 135 -3.04 -3.56 10.34
CA GLY A 135 -3.71 -4.08 11.52
C GLY A 135 -2.79 -4.56 12.64
N ASN A 136 -1.48 -4.34 12.54
CA ASN A 136 -0.47 -4.69 13.55
C ASN A 136 0.07 -3.49 14.36
N GLY A 137 -0.52 -2.30 14.21
CA GLY A 137 -0.07 -1.10 14.92
C GLY A 137 1.04 -0.32 14.21
N THR A 138 1.21 -0.53 12.90
CA THR A 138 2.17 0.20 12.08
C THR A 138 1.50 0.94 10.94
N TYR A 139 2.21 1.91 10.33
CA TYR A 139 1.71 2.69 9.21
C TYR A 139 2.83 3.03 8.22
N ILE A 140 2.44 3.46 7.04
CA ILE A 140 3.32 3.98 6.00
C ILE A 140 2.73 5.23 5.37
N VAL A 141 3.62 6.12 4.88
CA VAL A 141 3.27 7.21 3.95
C VAL A 141 4.14 7.04 2.72
N ARG A 142 3.50 6.74 1.59
CA ARG A 142 4.16 6.43 0.32
C ARG A 142 3.38 7.03 -0.83
N GLY A 143 3.89 6.92 -2.05
CA GLY A 143 3.19 7.36 -3.24
C GLY A 143 3.81 6.82 -4.52
N PHE A 144 3.26 7.30 -5.62
CA PHE A 144 3.75 7.11 -6.98
C PHE A 144 3.95 8.48 -7.64
N GLY A 145 4.99 8.58 -8.49
CA GLY A 145 5.21 9.81 -9.19
C GLY A 145 6.20 9.75 -10.37
N PRO A 146 5.95 8.95 -11.43
CA PRO A 146 5.25 7.69 -11.67
C PRO A 146 5.88 6.47 -11.01
N LYS A 147 7.13 6.55 -10.55
CA LYS A 147 7.78 5.47 -9.79
C LYS A 147 7.36 5.53 -8.32
N PRO A 148 7.36 4.40 -7.62
CA PRO A 148 7.09 4.38 -6.19
C PRO A 148 8.09 5.25 -5.41
N PHE A 149 7.59 6.04 -4.45
CA PHE A 149 8.41 6.80 -3.51
C PHE A 149 7.93 6.63 -2.07
N GLN A 150 8.78 6.97 -1.12
CA GLN A 150 8.49 6.87 0.32
C GLN A 150 8.73 8.24 0.98
N MET A 151 7.85 8.61 1.92
CA MET A 151 7.99 9.84 2.71
C MET A 151 8.59 9.57 4.10
N GLY A 152 8.71 8.34 4.49
CA GLY A 152 9.34 7.89 5.73
C GLY A 152 10.41 6.84 5.48
N GLY A 153 10.76 6.09 6.51
CA GLY A 153 11.68 4.96 6.41
C GLY A 153 11.13 3.84 5.51
N ARG A 154 12.02 2.93 5.08
CA ARG A 154 11.62 1.76 4.26
C ARG A 154 10.69 0.82 5.01
N ALA A 155 10.95 0.58 6.29
CA ALA A 155 10.09 -0.23 7.16
C ALA A 155 8.86 0.57 7.60
N PRO A 156 7.70 -0.08 7.83
CA PRO A 156 6.56 0.56 8.46
C PRO A 156 6.92 1.12 9.85
N ALA A 157 6.47 2.35 10.12
CA ALA A 157 6.66 2.99 11.41
C ALA A 157 5.61 2.54 12.42
N LYS A 158 5.98 2.45 13.71
CA LYS A 158 5.05 2.15 14.81
C LYS A 158 4.51 3.46 15.40
N ASP A 159 3.23 3.48 15.74
CA ASP A 159 2.61 4.53 16.55
C ASP A 159 1.44 3.93 17.36
N ASP A 160 1.28 4.37 18.61
CA ASP A 160 0.22 3.88 19.51
C ASP A 160 -1.18 4.31 19.06
N ALA A 161 -1.29 5.30 18.18
CA ALA A 161 -2.55 5.67 17.55
C ALA A 161 -3.07 4.62 16.57
N VAL A 162 -2.19 3.78 16.01
CA VAL A 162 -2.56 2.75 15.05
C VAL A 162 -3.10 1.53 15.81
N ALA A 163 -4.38 1.22 15.62
CA ALA A 163 -4.99 0.08 16.29
C ALA A 163 -4.36 -1.25 15.85
N LYS A 164 -4.29 -2.17 16.80
CA LYS A 164 -3.86 -3.55 16.58
C LYS A 164 -5.06 -4.48 16.65
N ALA A 165 -5.16 -5.41 15.72
CA ALA A 165 -6.04 -6.57 15.88
C ALA A 165 -5.63 -7.38 17.11
N ALA A 166 -6.59 -7.94 17.81
CA ALA A 166 -6.33 -8.80 18.97
C ALA A 166 -5.60 -10.11 18.59
N GLY A 167 -5.67 -10.48 17.32
CA GLY A 167 -5.01 -11.65 16.75
C GLY A 167 -5.41 -11.85 15.28
N VAL A 168 -4.81 -12.84 14.63
CA VAL A 168 -5.19 -13.26 13.27
C VAL A 168 -6.67 -13.65 13.26
N GLY A 169 -7.40 -13.21 12.23
CA GLY A 169 -8.84 -13.44 12.10
C GLY A 169 -9.73 -12.53 12.95
N GLN A 170 -9.15 -11.66 13.79
CA GLN A 170 -9.90 -10.71 14.60
C GLN A 170 -10.10 -9.37 13.87
N PRO A 171 -11.18 -8.62 14.14
CA PRO A 171 -11.42 -7.35 13.47
C PRO A 171 -10.45 -6.26 13.95
N VAL A 172 -10.16 -5.31 13.06
CA VAL A 172 -9.45 -4.08 13.39
C VAL A 172 -10.03 -2.90 12.61
N THR A 173 -10.22 -1.78 13.30
CA THR A 173 -10.77 -0.55 12.71
C THR A 173 -9.75 0.58 12.79
N GLN A 174 -9.61 1.34 11.70
CA GLN A 174 -8.75 2.52 11.61
C GLN A 174 -9.55 3.69 11.04
N LEU A 175 -9.57 4.84 11.71
CA LEU A 175 -9.95 6.11 11.10
C LEU A 175 -8.67 6.74 10.52
N ILE A 176 -8.56 6.82 9.21
CA ILE A 176 -7.39 7.38 8.53
C ILE A 176 -7.77 8.71 7.91
N ALA A 177 -6.92 9.72 8.07
CA ALA A 177 -7.09 11.02 7.46
C ALA A 177 -5.77 11.57 6.92
N VAL A 178 -5.85 12.31 5.81
CA VAL A 178 -4.74 13.12 5.29
C VAL A 178 -5.21 14.55 5.20
N THR A 179 -4.48 15.44 5.87
CA THR A 179 -4.77 16.89 5.90
C THR A 179 -3.68 17.64 5.13
N VAL A 180 -4.09 18.48 4.19
CA VAL A 180 -3.27 19.52 3.57
C VAL A 180 -3.70 20.83 4.17
N LYS A 181 -2.74 21.56 4.78
CA LYS A 181 -3.00 22.88 5.39
C LYS A 181 -1.75 23.76 5.28
N GLY A 182 -1.86 24.89 4.58
CA GLY A 182 -0.75 25.77 4.29
C GLY A 182 0.40 25.03 3.59
N ASP A 183 1.55 25.00 4.24
CA ASP A 183 2.77 24.36 3.76
C ASP A 183 2.99 22.92 4.28
N LYS A 184 2.00 22.32 4.95
CA LYS A 184 2.11 20.99 5.57
C LYS A 184 1.14 19.99 4.97
N VAL A 185 1.58 18.73 4.95
CA VAL A 185 0.78 17.53 4.66
C VAL A 185 0.92 16.59 5.84
N SER A 186 -0.18 16.30 6.52
CA SER A 186 -0.19 15.45 7.72
C SER A 186 -1.03 14.20 7.50
N CYS A 187 -0.51 13.07 7.95
CA CYS A 187 -1.23 11.81 8.09
C CYS A 187 -1.70 11.65 9.53
N SER A 188 -2.98 11.37 9.74
CA SER A 188 -3.57 11.08 11.05
C SER A 188 -4.23 9.72 11.04
N ILE A 189 -4.06 8.97 12.13
CA ILE A 189 -4.73 7.69 12.35
C ILE A 189 -5.40 7.76 13.73
N ASN A 190 -6.68 7.39 13.77
CA ASN A 190 -7.52 7.43 14.97
C ASN A 190 -7.45 8.78 15.71
N ASN A 191 -7.56 9.88 14.93
CA ASN A 191 -7.54 11.28 15.39
C ASN A 191 -6.20 11.79 15.93
N LYS A 192 -5.10 11.02 15.81
CA LYS A 192 -3.76 11.46 16.18
C LYS A 192 -2.88 11.60 14.94
N VAL A 193 -2.16 12.72 14.83
CA VAL A 193 -1.16 12.93 13.76
C VAL A 193 0.01 11.98 14.00
N VAL A 194 0.27 11.10 13.02
CA VAL A 194 1.36 10.11 13.07
C VAL A 194 2.56 10.52 12.20
N ALA A 195 2.33 11.39 11.19
CA ALA A 195 3.39 11.94 10.36
C ALA A 195 3.00 13.32 9.82
N THR A 196 4.00 14.19 9.66
CA THR A 196 3.84 15.50 9.00
C THR A 196 5.05 15.76 8.10
N PHE A 197 4.79 16.30 6.92
CA PHE A 197 5.79 16.61 5.91
C PHE A 197 5.58 18.03 5.40
N ASP A 198 6.66 18.69 4.99
CA ASP A 198 6.57 19.91 4.23
C ASP A 198 5.93 19.63 2.86
N LYS A 199 5.02 20.48 2.42
CA LYS A 199 4.36 20.37 1.11
C LYS A 199 5.40 20.33 -0.02
N SER A 200 6.49 21.08 0.09
CA SER A 200 7.60 21.07 -0.86
C SER A 200 8.36 19.75 -0.89
N ALA A 201 8.37 18.97 0.20
CA ALA A 201 8.96 17.64 0.22
C ALA A 201 8.05 16.57 -0.41
N VAL A 202 6.74 16.84 -0.45
CA VAL A 202 5.72 15.97 -1.05
C VAL A 202 5.54 16.29 -2.54
N VAL A 203 5.46 17.60 -2.90
CA VAL A 203 5.35 18.09 -4.28
C VAL A 203 6.75 18.40 -4.79
N ALA A 204 7.35 17.42 -5.43
CA ALA A 204 8.72 17.47 -5.93
C ALA A 204 8.89 16.57 -7.16
N ALA A 205 9.99 16.74 -7.88
CA ALA A 205 10.34 15.89 -9.03
C ALA A 205 10.33 14.40 -8.62
N GLY A 206 9.65 13.56 -9.41
CA GLY A 206 9.49 12.13 -9.14
C GLY A 206 8.51 11.79 -8.00
N LYS A 207 7.77 12.77 -7.49
CA LYS A 207 6.72 12.61 -6.48
C LYS A 207 5.40 13.21 -6.98
N LEU A 208 4.63 13.87 -6.11
CA LEU A 208 3.38 14.52 -6.52
C LEU A 208 3.60 15.70 -7.47
N LYS A 209 2.72 15.86 -8.43
CA LYS A 209 2.60 17.07 -9.25
C LYS A 209 1.95 18.22 -8.46
N SER A 210 0.99 17.90 -7.60
CA SER A 210 0.26 18.82 -6.72
C SER A 210 -0.36 18.07 -5.55
N THR A 211 -0.63 18.75 -4.45
CA THR A 211 -1.54 18.20 -3.41
C THR A 211 -3.00 18.30 -3.82
N ASP A 212 -3.35 19.22 -4.75
CA ASP A 212 -4.67 19.29 -5.36
C ASP A 212 -4.82 18.13 -6.36
N GLY A 213 -5.98 17.50 -6.37
CA GLY A 213 -6.23 16.38 -7.28
C GLY A 213 -7.32 15.44 -6.82
N VAL A 214 -7.38 14.29 -7.46
CA VAL A 214 -8.34 13.24 -7.12
C VAL A 214 -7.93 12.57 -5.81
N TYR A 215 -8.92 12.30 -4.95
CA TYR A 215 -8.71 11.46 -3.76
C TYR A 215 -9.44 10.13 -3.89
N GLY A 216 -8.94 9.13 -3.18
CA GLY A 216 -9.45 7.77 -3.23
C GLY A 216 -8.94 6.91 -2.09
N ILE A 217 -8.93 5.61 -2.33
CA ILE A 217 -8.50 4.59 -1.38
C ILE A 217 -7.49 3.65 -2.03
N ARG A 218 -6.55 3.14 -1.22
CA ARG A 218 -5.57 2.16 -1.67
C ARG A 218 -5.52 0.97 -0.73
N PHE A 219 -5.36 -0.21 -1.32
CA PHE A 219 -5.23 -1.48 -0.64
C PHE A 219 -3.99 -2.22 -1.16
N ALA A 220 -3.25 -2.86 -0.27
CA ALA A 220 -2.27 -3.85 -0.66
C ALA A 220 -2.93 -5.11 -1.21
N HIS A 221 -2.15 -6.06 -1.68
CA HIS A 221 -2.67 -7.31 -2.22
C HIS A 221 -3.32 -8.18 -1.12
N ASN A 222 -4.22 -9.09 -1.54
CA ASN A 222 -4.91 -10.06 -0.68
C ASN A 222 -5.50 -9.45 0.61
N THR A 223 -6.18 -8.30 0.51
CA THR A 223 -6.77 -7.59 1.65
C THR A 223 -8.29 -7.55 1.49
N ASP A 224 -9.01 -7.71 2.60
CA ASP A 224 -10.47 -7.59 2.65
C ASP A 224 -10.88 -6.58 3.73
N ALA A 225 -11.53 -5.48 3.34
CA ALA A 225 -12.01 -4.48 4.28
C ALA A 225 -13.19 -3.68 3.75
N THR A 226 -13.97 -3.11 4.68
CA THR A 226 -15.01 -2.13 4.36
C THR A 226 -14.52 -0.71 4.64
N VAL A 227 -14.96 0.25 3.82
CA VAL A 227 -14.65 1.67 3.94
C VAL A 227 -15.94 2.46 4.10
N THR A 228 -16.04 3.23 5.16
CA THR A 228 -17.20 4.08 5.43
C THR A 228 -16.79 5.53 5.61
N GLY A 229 -17.71 6.45 5.29
CA GLY A 229 -17.51 7.88 5.56
C GLY A 229 -16.39 8.53 4.76
N LEU A 230 -16.01 7.97 3.58
CA LEU A 230 -15.04 8.64 2.71
C LEU A 230 -15.56 10.01 2.31
N LYS A 231 -14.84 11.04 2.70
CA LYS A 231 -15.23 12.44 2.47
C LYS A 231 -14.04 13.37 2.45
N VAL A 232 -14.23 14.52 1.83
CA VAL A 232 -13.36 15.68 1.93
C VAL A 232 -14.07 16.78 2.74
N THR A 233 -13.32 17.45 3.60
CA THR A 233 -13.77 18.63 4.36
C THR A 233 -12.72 19.73 4.27
N LYS A 234 -13.10 20.99 4.51
CA LYS A 234 -12.12 22.08 4.65
C LYS A 234 -11.23 21.81 5.87
N ALA A 235 -9.91 21.99 5.73
CA ALA A 235 -9.01 21.89 6.88
C ALA A 235 -9.31 23.01 7.89
N LYS A 236 -9.37 22.65 9.16
CA LYS A 236 -9.60 23.62 10.26
C LYS A 236 -8.27 24.18 10.77
#